data_d1e555bc8ea822b32b10c626c6db9eae
#
_entry.id   d1e555bc8ea822b32b10c626c6db9eae
#
_cell.length_a   1.000
_cell.length_b   1.000
_cell.length_c   1.000
_cell.angle_alpha   90.00
_cell.angle_beta   90.00
_cell.angle_gamma   90.00
#
_symmetry.space_group_name_H-M   'P 1'
#
loop_
_entity.id
_entity.type
_entity.pdbx_description
1 polymer ?
#
loop_
_entity_poly.entity_id
_entity_poly.type
_entity_poly.pdbx_seq_one_letter_code
_entity_poly.pdbx_strand_id
1 'polypeptide(L)'
;MSSASKKAASLIAKLRAKSATSRDSVLSELVELGADAVEPLMEALDHKDYKVRMAVAAALGQLGDKRAIPPLIGALSDSSKNTQEAAAIALAAIGGSAVPALLDALIGSDQAARKWAAEALGSIGDTSVAQELMKRLNDPNIEVQRAAVTALGDLKSKRAIDPLIVVLREDNVDLAKAAAEALGKIRSEIAIEPLIDALGSPSVDVRKAAASSLQRVGVAAVPKLIEAVRAGDQVMRRWGVEVLGEIADESALEMLIESLDDADERVVRYAAVALGRLGKESSIKYLEPLLDHENKDIRYAAVEGLSGTCSYKAVDAVARCLTDTDWVVRMTAACGLGVIASRTCVDPLLDALKDSEWSVRRHAALSLGRVGIKKRAVEALIDLLDDPKELVRSGAAQALGDLDAEEAIPRLEEMLDDDDPKVVAAVEDALMKLGVELE
;
A
#
# COMPACT_ATOMS: atom_id res chain seq x y z
N MET A 1 4.37 -26.02 43.44
CA MET A 1 4.74 -25.63 42.05
C MET A 1 5.23 -26.87 41.32
N SER A 2 4.66 -27.19 40.17
CA SER A 2 5.13 -28.27 39.29
C SER A 2 6.56 -27.99 38.77
N SER A 3 7.25 -29.00 38.24
CA SER A 3 8.55 -28.80 37.57
C SER A 3 8.44 -27.82 36.41
N ALA A 4 7.37 -27.89 35.66
CA ALA A 4 7.07 -26.99 34.53
C ALA A 4 6.83 -25.53 35.00
N SER A 5 6.13 -25.31 36.13
CA SER A 5 5.93 -24.00 36.73
C SER A 5 7.25 -23.35 37.19
N LYS A 6 8.18 -24.15 37.71
CA LYS A 6 9.54 -23.66 38.06
C LYS A 6 10.33 -23.29 36.79
N LYS A 7 10.20 -24.08 35.72
CA LYS A 7 10.81 -23.78 34.43
C LYS A 7 10.27 -22.49 33.85
N ALA A 8 8.94 -22.28 33.91
CA ALA A 8 8.30 -21.04 33.47
C ALA A 8 8.83 -19.81 34.21
N ALA A 9 8.93 -19.86 35.55
CA ALA A 9 9.48 -18.76 36.36
C ALA A 9 10.93 -18.42 35.95
N SER A 10 11.78 -19.46 35.70
CA SER A 10 13.13 -19.26 35.21
C SER A 10 13.20 -18.61 33.83
N LEU A 11 12.31 -18.98 32.92
CA LEU A 11 12.22 -18.38 31.59
C LEU A 11 11.74 -16.93 31.65
N ILE A 12 10.73 -16.62 32.48
CA ILE A 12 10.26 -15.24 32.72
C ILE A 12 11.42 -14.34 33.20
N ALA A 13 12.30 -14.82 34.08
CA ALA A 13 13.48 -14.07 34.52
C ALA A 13 14.43 -13.74 33.35
N LYS A 14 14.50 -14.57 32.31
CA LYS A 14 15.31 -14.34 31.11
C LYS A 14 14.70 -13.32 30.14
N LEU A 15 13.40 -13.01 30.22
CA LEU A 15 12.74 -11.99 29.38
C LEU A 15 13.33 -10.58 29.54
N ARG A 16 14.13 -10.36 30.59
CA ARG A 16 14.92 -9.13 30.83
C ARG A 16 16.08 -8.97 29.84
N ALA A 17 16.39 -10.00 29.03
CA ALA A 17 17.48 -9.97 28.06
C ALA A 17 17.38 -8.82 27.08
N LYS A 18 18.54 -8.26 26.69
CA LYS A 18 18.62 -7.02 25.91
C LYS A 18 18.27 -7.18 24.42
N SER A 19 18.39 -8.39 23.82
CA SER A 19 18.11 -8.60 22.40
C SER A 19 16.67 -9.08 22.14
N ALA A 20 16.08 -8.62 21.05
CA ALA A 20 14.74 -9.05 20.62
C ALA A 20 14.72 -10.56 20.31
N THR A 21 15.67 -11.06 19.55
CA THR A 21 15.82 -12.48 19.18
C THR A 21 15.89 -13.42 20.40
N SER A 22 16.57 -12.99 21.48
CA SER A 22 16.63 -13.76 22.72
C SER A 22 15.29 -13.79 23.45
N ARG A 23 14.49 -12.71 23.35
CA ARG A 23 13.14 -12.68 23.95
C ARG A 23 12.16 -13.58 23.20
N ASP A 24 12.21 -13.56 21.87
CA ASP A 24 11.32 -14.36 21.01
C ASP A 24 11.54 -15.86 21.24
N SER A 25 12.79 -16.30 21.39
CA SER A 25 13.11 -17.69 21.75
C SER A 25 12.54 -18.07 23.12
N VAL A 26 12.67 -17.19 24.13
CA VAL A 26 12.12 -17.44 25.48
C VAL A 26 10.59 -17.46 25.45
N LEU A 27 9.95 -16.61 24.67
CA LEU A 27 8.47 -16.62 24.50
C LEU A 27 8.02 -17.93 23.88
N SER A 28 8.69 -18.43 22.85
CA SER A 28 8.36 -19.72 22.23
C SER A 28 8.46 -20.87 23.25
N GLU A 29 9.54 -20.91 24.05
CA GLU A 29 9.68 -21.91 25.09
C GLU A 29 8.60 -21.82 26.19
N LEU A 30 8.13 -20.59 26.52
CA LEU A 30 7.04 -20.39 27.49
C LEU A 30 5.71 -20.89 26.92
N VAL A 31 5.44 -20.65 25.64
CA VAL A 31 4.23 -21.11 24.97
C VAL A 31 4.21 -22.65 24.84
N GLU A 32 5.36 -23.27 24.58
CA GLU A 32 5.52 -24.72 24.54
C GLU A 32 5.19 -25.42 25.89
N LEU A 33 5.33 -24.73 27.02
CA LEU A 33 4.92 -25.25 28.33
C LEU A 33 3.39 -25.35 28.51
N GLY A 34 2.62 -24.70 27.63
CA GLY A 34 1.16 -24.75 27.63
C GLY A 34 0.55 -24.25 28.93
N ALA A 35 -0.47 -24.98 29.44
CA ALA A 35 -1.27 -24.60 30.59
C ALA A 35 -0.46 -24.43 31.90
N ASP A 36 0.68 -25.09 32.02
CA ASP A 36 1.58 -24.98 33.20
C ASP A 36 2.29 -23.63 33.31
N ALA A 37 2.41 -22.88 32.20
CA ALA A 37 3.00 -21.54 32.18
C ALA A 37 1.99 -20.44 32.59
N VAL A 38 0.69 -20.70 32.51
CA VAL A 38 -0.37 -19.67 32.64
C VAL A 38 -0.30 -18.95 33.99
N GLU A 39 -0.29 -19.68 35.12
CA GLU A 39 -0.24 -19.07 36.45
C GLU A 39 1.04 -18.23 36.68
N PRO A 40 2.26 -18.75 36.40
CA PRO A 40 3.47 -17.95 36.51
C PRO A 40 3.47 -16.69 35.61
N LEU A 41 2.87 -16.79 34.43
CA LEU A 41 2.74 -15.65 33.51
C LEU A 41 1.75 -14.60 34.04
N MET A 42 0.60 -15.03 34.61
CA MET A 42 -0.35 -14.10 35.21
C MET A 42 0.28 -13.33 36.40
N GLU A 43 1.03 -13.99 37.27
CA GLU A 43 1.77 -13.35 38.35
C GLU A 43 2.82 -12.34 37.84
N ALA A 44 3.44 -12.63 36.69
CA ALA A 44 4.47 -11.78 36.09
C ALA A 44 3.91 -10.54 35.36
N LEU A 45 2.60 -10.39 35.21
CA LEU A 45 1.99 -9.13 34.72
C LEU A 45 2.20 -7.97 35.70
N ASP A 46 2.49 -8.24 36.99
CA ASP A 46 2.85 -7.22 37.96
C ASP A 46 4.36 -6.92 38.04
N HIS A 47 5.17 -7.46 37.11
CA HIS A 47 6.61 -7.27 37.12
C HIS A 47 7.00 -5.79 36.92
N LYS A 48 8.02 -5.31 37.65
CA LYS A 48 8.47 -3.90 37.62
C LYS A 48 8.93 -3.41 36.24
N ASP A 49 9.51 -4.32 35.43
CA ASP A 49 10.00 -4.01 34.08
C ASP A 49 8.84 -4.20 33.06
N TYR A 50 8.44 -3.11 32.39
CA TYR A 50 7.36 -3.13 31.41
C TYR A 50 7.66 -4.07 30.22
N LYS A 51 8.93 -4.30 29.88
CA LYS A 51 9.31 -5.22 28.79
C LYS A 51 8.94 -6.65 29.14
N VAL A 52 9.04 -7.02 30.43
CA VAL A 52 8.60 -8.32 30.92
C VAL A 52 7.06 -8.38 30.88
N ARG A 53 6.37 -7.37 31.40
CA ARG A 53 4.90 -7.33 31.38
C ARG A 53 4.34 -7.42 29.95
N MET A 54 4.91 -6.66 29.00
CA MET A 54 4.56 -6.71 27.58
C MET A 54 4.76 -8.12 26.99
N ALA A 55 5.90 -8.72 27.20
CA ALA A 55 6.22 -10.05 26.69
C ALA A 55 5.31 -11.14 27.32
N VAL A 56 5.04 -11.02 28.61
CA VAL A 56 4.12 -11.91 29.33
C VAL A 56 2.68 -11.79 28.81
N ALA A 57 2.19 -10.58 28.58
CA ALA A 57 0.88 -10.38 27.98
C ALA A 57 0.79 -11.05 26.60
N ALA A 58 1.82 -10.90 25.76
CA ALA A 58 1.88 -11.55 24.45
C ALA A 58 1.87 -13.10 24.57
N ALA A 59 2.63 -13.67 25.50
CA ALA A 59 2.63 -15.13 25.75
C ALA A 59 1.26 -15.64 26.20
N LEU A 60 0.58 -14.92 27.10
CA LEU A 60 -0.79 -15.27 27.55
C LEU A 60 -1.79 -15.22 26.38
N GLY A 61 -1.64 -14.28 25.48
CA GLY A 61 -2.48 -14.21 24.27
C GLY A 61 -2.26 -15.42 23.37
N GLN A 62 -1.01 -15.82 23.15
CA GLN A 62 -0.68 -17.00 22.33
C GLN A 62 -1.17 -18.31 22.96
N LEU A 63 -1.14 -18.42 24.30
CA LEU A 63 -1.69 -19.58 25.01
C LEU A 63 -3.23 -19.65 24.93
N GLY A 64 -3.90 -18.54 24.80
CA GLY A 64 -5.37 -18.48 24.64
C GLY A 64 -6.17 -18.92 25.85
N ASP A 65 -5.56 -19.03 27.04
CA ASP A 65 -6.23 -19.51 28.25
C ASP A 65 -7.13 -18.44 28.85
N LYS A 66 -8.42 -18.79 29.04
CA LYS A 66 -9.44 -17.87 29.57
C LYS A 66 -9.14 -17.33 30.97
N ARG A 67 -8.34 -18.05 31.79
CA ARG A 67 -7.93 -17.60 33.11
C ARG A 67 -7.11 -16.30 33.06
N ALA A 68 -6.46 -16.03 31.93
CA ALA A 68 -5.69 -14.82 31.73
C ALA A 68 -6.54 -13.57 31.44
N ILE A 69 -7.84 -13.71 31.16
CA ILE A 69 -8.71 -12.58 30.83
C ILE A 69 -8.71 -11.51 31.94
N PRO A 70 -9.03 -11.80 33.22
CA PRO A 70 -9.09 -10.76 34.25
C PRO A 70 -7.77 -10.00 34.44
N PRO A 71 -6.59 -10.63 34.57
CA PRO A 71 -5.34 -9.90 34.69
C PRO A 71 -4.96 -9.12 33.42
N LEU A 72 -5.28 -9.62 32.21
CA LEU A 72 -5.07 -8.87 30.98
C LEU A 72 -5.99 -7.63 30.88
N ILE A 73 -7.23 -7.69 31.37
CA ILE A 73 -8.10 -6.52 31.49
C ILE A 73 -7.47 -5.47 32.41
N GLY A 74 -6.89 -5.89 33.55
CA GLY A 74 -6.12 -4.99 34.43
C GLY A 74 -4.94 -4.33 33.72
N ALA A 75 -4.24 -5.07 32.85
CA ALA A 75 -3.11 -4.57 32.08
C ALA A 75 -3.48 -3.56 30.98
N LEU A 76 -4.76 -3.41 30.59
CA LEU A 76 -5.21 -2.33 29.71
C LEU A 76 -5.01 -0.93 30.32
N SER A 77 -4.88 -0.83 31.65
CA SER A 77 -4.57 0.41 32.37
C SER A 77 -3.10 0.48 32.84
N ASP A 78 -2.21 -0.35 32.29
CA ASP A 78 -0.79 -0.37 32.65
C ASP A 78 -0.13 0.99 32.46
N SER A 79 0.89 1.30 33.24
CA SER A 79 1.66 2.54 33.11
C SER A 79 2.43 2.66 31.77
N SER A 80 2.67 1.54 31.08
CA SER A 80 3.32 1.46 29.77
C SER A 80 2.31 1.22 28.65
N LYS A 81 2.28 2.11 27.67
CA LYS A 81 1.46 1.95 26.45
C LYS A 81 1.75 0.63 25.73
N ASN A 82 2.99 0.20 25.70
CA ASN A 82 3.36 -1.06 25.04
C ASN A 82 2.76 -2.29 25.76
N THR A 83 2.63 -2.23 27.10
CA THR A 83 1.95 -3.29 27.86
C THR A 83 0.46 -3.25 27.64
N GLN A 84 -0.16 -2.06 27.61
CA GLN A 84 -1.57 -1.86 27.31
C GLN A 84 -1.94 -2.48 25.94
N GLU A 85 -1.13 -2.15 24.92
CA GLU A 85 -1.30 -2.67 23.56
C GLU A 85 -1.15 -4.19 23.51
N ALA A 86 -0.11 -4.73 24.13
CA ALA A 86 0.11 -6.18 24.20
C ALA A 86 -1.04 -6.91 24.89
N ALA A 87 -1.62 -6.31 25.94
CA ALA A 87 -2.78 -6.87 26.64
C ALA A 87 -4.04 -6.85 25.75
N ALA A 88 -4.26 -5.77 24.99
CA ALA A 88 -5.38 -5.67 24.05
C ALA A 88 -5.27 -6.73 22.93
N ILE A 89 -4.07 -6.88 22.35
CA ILE A 89 -3.79 -7.89 21.32
C ILE A 89 -4.00 -9.30 21.91
N ALA A 90 -3.54 -9.54 23.16
CA ALA A 90 -3.72 -10.82 23.84
C ALA A 90 -5.19 -11.15 24.07
N LEU A 91 -5.99 -10.19 24.53
CA LEU A 91 -7.43 -10.35 24.71
C LEU A 91 -8.15 -10.61 23.38
N ALA A 92 -7.72 -9.92 22.32
CA ALA A 92 -8.23 -10.17 20.98
C ALA A 92 -7.88 -11.59 20.49
N ALA A 93 -6.68 -12.08 20.77
CA ALA A 93 -6.26 -13.46 20.43
C ALA A 93 -7.04 -14.53 21.22
N ILE A 94 -7.38 -14.27 22.48
CA ILE A 94 -8.28 -15.15 23.27
C ILE A 94 -9.68 -15.18 22.65
N GLY A 95 -10.10 -14.12 21.99
CA GLY A 95 -11.30 -14.07 21.17
C GLY A 95 -12.59 -13.89 21.94
N GLY A 96 -13.69 -14.46 21.45
CA GLY A 96 -15.06 -14.23 21.96
C GLY A 96 -15.25 -14.43 23.47
N SER A 97 -14.41 -15.22 24.12
CA SER A 97 -14.47 -15.40 25.58
C SER A 97 -14.09 -14.14 26.37
N ALA A 98 -13.33 -13.23 25.76
CA ALA A 98 -12.94 -11.97 26.38
C ALA A 98 -14.01 -10.86 26.22
N VAL A 99 -14.97 -11.03 25.30
CA VAL A 99 -15.97 -9.99 24.97
C VAL A 99 -16.72 -9.45 26.19
N PRO A 100 -17.26 -10.25 27.11
CA PRO A 100 -17.98 -9.72 28.28
C PRO A 100 -17.09 -8.80 29.13
N ALA A 101 -15.87 -9.23 29.43
CA ALA A 101 -14.95 -8.44 30.25
C ALA A 101 -14.45 -7.19 29.52
N LEU A 102 -14.28 -7.23 28.20
CA LEU A 102 -13.96 -6.08 27.37
C LEU A 102 -15.12 -5.06 27.32
N LEU A 103 -16.37 -5.51 27.29
CA LEU A 103 -17.53 -4.63 27.38
C LEU A 103 -17.61 -3.90 28.74
N ASP A 104 -17.28 -4.57 29.83
CA ASP A 104 -17.18 -3.95 31.16
C ASP A 104 -16.03 -2.90 31.18
N ALA A 105 -14.88 -3.22 30.61
CA ALA A 105 -13.75 -2.28 30.49
C ALA A 105 -14.10 -1.08 29.59
N LEU A 106 -14.88 -1.27 28.53
CA LEU A 106 -15.33 -0.24 27.59
C LEU A 106 -16.18 0.85 28.26
N ILE A 107 -16.92 0.51 29.31
CA ILE A 107 -17.76 1.45 30.06
C ILE A 107 -17.11 1.94 31.37
N GLY A 108 -15.93 1.44 31.70
CA GLY A 108 -15.18 1.79 32.90
C GLY A 108 -14.71 3.24 32.95
N SER A 109 -14.21 3.68 34.10
CA SER A 109 -13.75 5.05 34.32
C SER A 109 -12.39 5.35 33.70
N ASP A 110 -11.53 4.33 33.55
CA ASP A 110 -10.18 4.49 32.99
C ASP A 110 -10.20 4.65 31.46
N GLN A 111 -9.63 5.77 30.99
CA GLN A 111 -9.65 6.11 29.55
C GLN A 111 -8.78 5.17 28.70
N ALA A 112 -7.66 4.67 29.26
CA ALA A 112 -6.79 3.75 28.52
C ALA A 112 -7.47 2.38 28.37
N ALA A 113 -8.11 1.88 29.43
CA ALA A 113 -8.88 0.66 29.35
C ALA A 113 -10.03 0.76 28.34
N ARG A 114 -10.80 1.87 28.34
CA ARG A 114 -11.87 2.06 27.34
C ARG A 114 -11.35 2.06 25.92
N LYS A 115 -10.24 2.78 25.66
CA LYS A 115 -9.60 2.82 24.33
C LYS A 115 -9.20 1.42 23.88
N TRP A 116 -8.40 0.73 24.68
CA TRP A 116 -7.85 -0.56 24.30
C TRP A 116 -8.90 -1.67 24.26
N ALA A 117 -9.96 -1.55 25.09
CA ALA A 117 -11.12 -2.43 24.99
C ALA A 117 -11.84 -2.25 23.64
N ALA A 118 -12.03 -1.02 23.17
CA ALA A 118 -12.63 -0.75 21.87
C ALA A 118 -11.79 -1.36 20.73
N GLU A 119 -10.48 -1.19 20.76
CA GLU A 119 -9.56 -1.76 19.75
C GLU A 119 -9.59 -3.31 19.77
N ALA A 120 -9.55 -3.94 20.97
CA ALA A 120 -9.63 -5.38 21.09
C ALA A 120 -10.98 -5.94 20.59
N LEU A 121 -12.10 -5.28 20.93
CA LEU A 121 -13.43 -5.67 20.45
C LEU A 121 -13.56 -5.60 18.92
N GLY A 122 -12.98 -4.55 18.31
CA GLY A 122 -12.90 -4.43 16.85
C GLY A 122 -12.13 -5.59 16.22
N SER A 123 -10.99 -5.95 16.82
CA SER A 123 -10.10 -7.02 16.35
C SER A 123 -10.71 -8.41 16.51
N ILE A 124 -11.55 -8.66 17.55
CA ILE A 124 -12.29 -9.91 17.74
C ILE A 124 -13.30 -10.15 16.62
N GLY A 125 -13.89 -9.08 16.08
CA GLY A 125 -14.80 -9.19 14.95
C GLY A 125 -16.25 -9.59 15.33
N ASP A 126 -16.62 -9.59 16.62
CA ASP A 126 -17.99 -9.86 17.05
C ASP A 126 -18.91 -8.67 16.79
N THR A 127 -19.77 -8.80 15.78
CA THR A 127 -20.67 -7.72 15.37
C THR A 127 -21.74 -7.35 16.41
N SER A 128 -21.98 -8.20 17.42
CA SER A 128 -22.98 -7.95 18.47
C SER A 128 -22.60 -6.74 19.35
N VAL A 129 -21.29 -6.42 19.45
CA VAL A 129 -20.79 -5.31 20.29
C VAL A 129 -20.93 -3.93 19.64
N ALA A 130 -21.35 -3.87 18.37
CA ALA A 130 -21.42 -2.63 17.61
C ALA A 130 -22.23 -1.52 18.28
N GLN A 131 -23.31 -1.86 18.99
CA GLN A 131 -24.15 -0.88 19.68
C GLN A 131 -23.40 -0.21 20.86
N GLU A 132 -22.61 -0.97 21.60
CA GLU A 132 -21.83 -0.43 22.72
C GLU A 132 -20.66 0.43 22.19
N LEU A 133 -20.04 0.05 21.09
CA LEU A 133 -19.03 0.85 20.42
C LEU A 133 -19.62 2.17 19.86
N MET A 134 -20.84 2.15 19.29
CA MET A 134 -21.49 3.40 18.82
C MET A 134 -21.72 4.39 19.95
N LYS A 135 -22.01 3.93 21.19
CA LYS A 135 -22.09 4.83 22.36
C LYS A 135 -20.75 5.53 22.67
N ARG A 136 -19.61 4.92 22.30
CA ARG A 136 -18.27 5.47 22.52
C ARG A 136 -17.85 6.50 21.47
N LEU A 137 -18.62 6.70 20.41
CA LEU A 137 -18.40 7.80 19.47
C LEU A 137 -18.52 9.17 20.16
N ASN A 138 -19.25 9.25 21.26
CA ASN A 138 -19.41 10.46 22.08
C ASN A 138 -18.61 10.38 23.41
N ASP A 139 -17.55 9.57 23.48
CA ASP A 139 -16.71 9.49 24.67
C ASP A 139 -16.01 10.84 24.95
N PRO A 140 -15.85 11.26 26.21
CA PRO A 140 -15.14 12.52 26.51
C PRO A 140 -13.66 12.50 26.08
N ASN A 141 -13.09 11.33 25.83
CA ASN A 141 -11.71 11.20 25.38
C ASN A 141 -11.64 10.89 23.88
N ILE A 142 -10.94 11.72 23.13
CA ILE A 142 -10.80 11.64 21.68
C ILE A 142 -10.16 10.33 21.19
N GLU A 143 -9.22 9.76 21.96
CA GLU A 143 -8.58 8.49 21.60
C GLU A 143 -9.56 7.31 21.73
N VAL A 144 -10.51 7.37 22.67
CA VAL A 144 -11.59 6.39 22.79
C VAL A 144 -12.57 6.52 21.63
N GLN A 145 -12.94 7.74 21.26
CA GLN A 145 -13.79 7.99 20.09
C GLN A 145 -13.14 7.37 18.84
N ARG A 146 -11.86 7.68 18.59
CA ARG A 146 -11.12 7.18 17.44
C ARG A 146 -11.04 5.65 17.43
N ALA A 147 -10.77 5.04 18.59
CA ALA A 147 -10.75 3.59 18.72
C ALA A 147 -12.12 2.95 18.39
N ALA A 148 -13.22 3.57 18.86
CA ALA A 148 -14.57 3.13 18.55
C ALA A 148 -14.90 3.26 17.06
N VAL A 149 -14.52 4.38 16.42
CA VAL A 149 -14.68 4.58 14.96
C VAL A 149 -13.95 3.49 14.19
N THR A 150 -12.69 3.22 14.54
CA THR A 150 -11.87 2.21 13.89
C THR A 150 -12.48 0.81 14.06
N ALA A 151 -12.87 0.46 15.29
CA ALA A 151 -13.49 -0.81 15.61
C ALA A 151 -14.80 -1.04 14.84
N LEU A 152 -15.66 -0.02 14.72
CA LEU A 152 -16.89 -0.11 13.94
C LEU A 152 -16.63 -0.35 12.45
N GLY A 153 -15.54 0.24 11.91
CA GLY A 153 -15.06 -0.01 10.56
C GLY A 153 -14.56 -1.45 10.38
N ASP A 154 -13.79 -1.98 11.33
CA ASP A 154 -13.25 -3.34 11.31
C ASP A 154 -14.35 -4.39 11.39
N LEU A 155 -15.36 -4.13 12.22
CA LEU A 155 -16.59 -4.94 12.33
C LEU A 155 -17.45 -4.86 11.07
N LYS A 156 -17.18 -3.93 10.14
CA LYS A 156 -18.03 -3.64 8.96
C LYS A 156 -19.50 -3.46 9.34
N SER A 157 -19.75 -2.78 10.45
CA SER A 157 -21.09 -2.62 11.00
C SER A 157 -21.96 -1.68 10.17
N LYS A 158 -22.91 -2.22 9.44
CA LYS A 158 -23.86 -1.40 8.66
C LYS A 158 -24.70 -0.45 9.54
N ARG A 159 -24.92 -0.79 10.81
CA ARG A 159 -25.66 0.06 11.76
C ARG A 159 -24.89 1.31 12.15
N ALA A 160 -23.57 1.33 11.96
CA ALA A 160 -22.70 2.44 12.29
C ALA A 160 -22.57 3.48 11.17
N ILE A 161 -23.16 3.26 9.97
CA ILE A 161 -22.99 4.14 8.82
C ILE A 161 -23.41 5.57 9.16
N ASP A 162 -24.65 5.79 9.60
CA ASP A 162 -25.15 7.12 9.91
C ASP A 162 -24.36 7.81 11.03
N PRO A 163 -24.07 7.15 12.18
CA PRO A 163 -23.19 7.72 13.19
C PRO A 163 -21.78 8.06 12.66
N LEU A 164 -21.19 7.23 11.81
CA LEU A 164 -19.87 7.51 11.23
C LEU A 164 -19.91 8.66 10.22
N ILE A 165 -21.01 8.87 9.50
CA ILE A 165 -21.21 10.03 8.64
C ILE A 165 -21.26 11.32 9.48
N VAL A 166 -21.86 11.29 10.67
CA VAL A 166 -21.83 12.44 11.59
C VAL A 166 -20.39 12.74 12.01
N VAL A 167 -19.63 11.74 12.43
CA VAL A 167 -18.21 11.92 12.82
C VAL A 167 -17.35 12.41 11.64
N LEU A 168 -17.62 11.96 10.41
CA LEU A 168 -16.91 12.41 9.20
C LEU A 168 -17.04 13.93 8.99
N ARG A 169 -18.14 14.53 9.43
CA ARG A 169 -18.46 15.97 9.29
C ARG A 169 -17.97 16.84 10.45
N GLU A 170 -17.36 16.24 11.47
CA GLU A 170 -16.79 16.98 12.58
C GLU A 170 -15.52 17.74 12.19
N ASP A 171 -15.22 18.82 12.90
CA ASP A 171 -14.01 19.64 12.66
C ASP A 171 -12.71 18.91 13.02
N ASN A 172 -12.80 17.82 13.77
CA ASN A 172 -11.62 17.04 14.16
C ASN A 172 -11.08 16.20 13.00
N VAL A 173 -9.92 16.59 12.48
CA VAL A 173 -9.28 15.96 11.32
C VAL A 173 -9.01 14.48 11.55
N ASP A 174 -8.54 14.09 12.74
CA ASP A 174 -8.19 12.68 13.03
C ASP A 174 -9.43 11.79 13.09
N LEU A 175 -10.52 12.31 13.66
CA LEU A 175 -11.80 11.60 13.68
C LEU A 175 -12.44 11.53 12.30
N ALA A 176 -12.47 12.63 11.57
CA ALA A 176 -13.03 12.68 10.22
C ALA A 176 -12.28 11.71 9.29
N LYS A 177 -10.94 11.68 9.37
CA LYS A 177 -10.11 10.71 8.64
C LYS A 177 -10.46 9.28 9.03
N ALA A 178 -10.50 8.96 10.33
CA ALA A 178 -10.84 7.61 10.79
C ALA A 178 -12.25 7.19 10.36
N ALA A 179 -13.23 8.12 10.39
CA ALA A 179 -14.59 7.87 9.94
C ALA A 179 -14.66 7.60 8.43
N ALA A 180 -13.93 8.36 7.61
CA ALA A 180 -13.80 8.09 6.18
C ALA A 180 -13.26 6.68 5.93
N GLU A 181 -12.16 6.30 6.61
CA GLU A 181 -11.55 4.97 6.48
C GLU A 181 -12.51 3.84 6.93
N ALA A 182 -13.25 4.06 8.04
CA ALA A 182 -14.24 3.11 8.54
C ALA A 182 -15.39 2.90 7.54
N LEU A 183 -15.93 3.99 6.97
CA LEU A 183 -16.96 3.93 5.94
C LEU A 183 -16.47 3.19 4.68
N GLY A 184 -15.20 3.40 4.30
CA GLY A 184 -14.57 2.67 3.22
C GLY A 184 -14.41 1.16 3.48
N LYS A 185 -14.17 0.74 4.74
CA LYS A 185 -14.14 -0.68 5.13
C LYS A 185 -15.54 -1.30 5.07
N ILE A 186 -16.58 -0.54 5.41
CA ILE A 186 -17.99 -0.98 5.37
C ILE A 186 -18.48 -1.14 3.93
N ARG A 187 -17.97 -0.33 2.97
CA ARG A 187 -18.33 -0.35 1.54
C ARG A 187 -19.82 -0.18 1.27
N SER A 188 -20.44 0.79 1.94
CA SER A 188 -21.87 1.06 1.75
C SER A 188 -22.11 2.17 0.72
N GLU A 189 -23.09 1.98 -0.14
CA GLU A 189 -23.53 3.00 -1.09
C GLU A 189 -24.07 4.27 -0.41
N ILE A 190 -24.65 4.14 0.80
CA ILE A 190 -25.12 5.27 1.59
C ILE A 190 -23.98 6.24 1.94
N ALA A 191 -22.74 5.75 2.06
CA ALA A 191 -21.57 6.56 2.38
C ALA A 191 -20.98 7.29 1.16
N ILE A 192 -21.43 7.03 -0.06
CA ILE A 192 -20.84 7.60 -1.28
C ILE A 192 -20.90 9.13 -1.27
N GLU A 193 -22.07 9.70 -1.12
CA GLU A 193 -22.23 11.17 -1.12
C GLU A 193 -21.43 11.84 0.02
N PRO A 194 -21.53 11.40 1.28
CA PRO A 194 -20.68 11.93 2.36
C PRO A 194 -19.17 11.82 2.10
N LEU A 195 -18.71 10.73 1.47
CA LEU A 195 -17.30 10.57 1.11
C LEU A 195 -16.91 11.48 -0.06
N ILE A 196 -17.80 11.73 -1.01
CA ILE A 196 -17.61 12.72 -2.08
C ILE A 196 -17.51 14.12 -1.48
N ASP A 197 -18.42 14.50 -0.57
CA ASP A 197 -18.34 15.78 0.13
C ASP A 197 -16.98 15.95 0.83
N ALA A 198 -16.45 14.88 1.43
CA ALA A 198 -15.17 14.87 2.11
C ALA A 198 -13.96 15.03 1.17
N LEU A 199 -14.09 14.83 -0.16
CA LEU A 199 -13.06 15.20 -1.13
C LEU A 199 -12.84 16.72 -1.21
N GLY A 200 -13.83 17.54 -0.79
CA GLY A 200 -13.71 18.99 -0.64
C GLY A 200 -13.14 19.44 0.71
N SER A 201 -12.79 18.54 1.63
CA SER A 201 -12.27 18.90 2.95
C SER A 201 -11.02 19.78 2.85
N PRO A 202 -10.84 20.78 3.74
CA PRO A 202 -9.61 21.57 3.83
C PRO A 202 -8.39 20.68 4.18
N SER A 203 -8.59 19.56 4.90
CA SER A 203 -7.52 18.63 5.27
C SER A 203 -7.18 17.67 4.12
N VAL A 204 -5.89 17.64 3.75
CA VAL A 204 -5.37 16.68 2.75
C VAL A 204 -5.56 15.23 3.22
N ASP A 205 -5.41 14.97 4.52
CA ASP A 205 -5.51 13.62 5.08
C ASP A 205 -6.95 13.09 5.00
N VAL A 206 -7.94 13.96 5.24
CA VAL A 206 -9.36 13.60 5.08
C VAL A 206 -9.68 13.34 3.60
N ARG A 207 -9.21 14.22 2.67
CA ARG A 207 -9.40 14.00 1.23
C ARG A 207 -8.82 12.67 0.77
N LYS A 208 -7.58 12.33 1.18
CA LYS A 208 -6.94 11.05 0.86
C LYS A 208 -7.71 9.85 1.40
N ALA A 209 -8.18 9.93 2.65
CA ALA A 209 -8.98 8.88 3.26
C ALA A 209 -10.32 8.68 2.52
N ALA A 210 -10.99 9.77 2.15
CA ALA A 210 -12.22 9.75 1.38
C ALA A 210 -12.00 9.14 -0.02
N ALA A 211 -10.94 9.57 -0.74
CA ALA A 211 -10.58 9.03 -2.05
C ALA A 211 -10.32 7.52 -2.00
N SER A 212 -9.46 7.07 -1.07
CA SER A 212 -9.18 5.64 -0.86
C SER A 212 -10.45 4.84 -0.49
N SER A 213 -11.38 5.47 0.23
CA SER A 213 -12.63 4.83 0.64
C SER A 213 -13.62 4.71 -0.50
N LEU A 214 -13.73 5.73 -1.36
CA LEU A 214 -14.52 5.67 -2.60
C LEU A 214 -13.97 4.61 -3.58
N GLN A 215 -12.65 4.47 -3.69
CA GLN A 215 -12.04 3.37 -4.45
C GLN A 215 -12.46 2.00 -3.92
N ARG A 216 -12.52 1.83 -2.59
CA ARG A 216 -12.97 0.56 -1.96
C ARG A 216 -14.46 0.30 -2.17
N VAL A 217 -15.28 1.33 -2.25
CA VAL A 217 -16.71 1.22 -2.65
C VAL A 217 -16.78 0.76 -4.10
N GLY A 218 -15.90 1.30 -4.96
CA GLY A 218 -15.74 0.86 -6.35
C GLY A 218 -16.80 1.44 -7.29
N VAL A 219 -17.21 0.63 -8.27
CA VAL A 219 -18.06 1.04 -9.41
C VAL A 219 -19.36 1.75 -8.98
N ALA A 220 -19.95 1.37 -7.84
CA ALA A 220 -21.15 2.02 -7.33
C ALA A 220 -20.97 3.54 -7.07
N ALA A 221 -19.73 4.00 -6.85
CA ALA A 221 -19.47 5.43 -6.65
C ALA A 221 -19.37 6.23 -7.95
N VAL A 222 -19.15 5.58 -9.10
CA VAL A 222 -18.83 6.26 -10.37
C VAL A 222 -19.91 7.24 -10.82
N PRO A 223 -21.23 6.91 -10.84
CA PRO A 223 -22.24 7.86 -11.29
C PRO A 223 -22.27 9.16 -10.48
N LYS A 224 -22.17 9.04 -9.15
CA LYS A 224 -22.16 10.19 -8.24
C LYS A 224 -20.87 11.01 -8.32
N LEU A 225 -19.73 10.35 -8.54
CA LEU A 225 -18.45 11.02 -8.78
C LEU A 225 -18.49 11.84 -10.07
N ILE A 226 -19.07 11.31 -11.15
CA ILE A 226 -19.24 12.05 -12.42
C ILE A 226 -20.07 13.30 -12.20
N GLU A 227 -21.21 13.21 -11.49
CA GLU A 227 -22.05 14.36 -11.15
C GLU A 227 -21.25 15.40 -10.34
N ALA A 228 -20.49 14.95 -9.34
CA ALA A 228 -19.70 15.81 -8.47
C ALA A 228 -18.53 16.49 -9.21
N VAL A 229 -17.86 15.81 -10.13
CA VAL A 229 -16.79 16.39 -10.97
C VAL A 229 -17.35 17.48 -11.87
N ARG A 230 -18.50 17.27 -12.52
CA ARG A 230 -19.14 18.26 -13.41
C ARG A 230 -19.58 19.52 -12.69
N ALA A 231 -20.11 19.38 -11.48
CA ALA A 231 -20.64 20.50 -10.68
C ALA A 231 -19.61 21.13 -9.74
N GLY A 232 -18.47 20.48 -9.53
CA GLY A 232 -17.53 20.79 -8.47
C GLY A 232 -16.56 21.94 -8.77
N ASP A 233 -15.95 22.45 -7.71
CA ASP A 233 -14.82 23.36 -7.80
C ASP A 233 -13.53 22.64 -8.25
N GLN A 234 -12.44 23.37 -8.38
CA GLN A 234 -11.14 22.86 -8.79
C GLN A 234 -10.63 21.69 -7.93
N VAL A 235 -10.86 21.73 -6.60
CA VAL A 235 -10.43 20.68 -5.67
C VAL A 235 -11.21 19.40 -5.92
N MET A 236 -12.53 19.53 -6.05
CA MET A 236 -13.44 18.42 -6.32
C MET A 236 -13.13 17.77 -7.67
N ARG A 237 -12.96 18.57 -8.75
CA ARG A 237 -12.65 18.03 -10.07
C ARG A 237 -11.35 17.22 -10.05
N ARG A 238 -10.29 17.75 -9.41
CA ARG A 238 -9.00 17.06 -9.31
C ARG A 238 -9.11 15.72 -8.57
N TRP A 239 -9.69 15.71 -7.37
CA TRP A 239 -9.82 14.50 -6.58
C TRP A 239 -10.82 13.51 -7.20
N GLY A 240 -11.92 14.00 -7.75
CA GLY A 240 -12.93 13.17 -8.41
C GLY A 240 -12.39 12.46 -9.64
N VAL A 241 -11.65 13.17 -10.51
CA VAL A 241 -11.00 12.58 -11.70
C VAL A 241 -9.93 11.55 -11.29
N GLU A 242 -9.13 11.83 -10.26
CA GLU A 242 -8.17 10.89 -9.72
C GLU A 242 -8.86 9.59 -9.25
N VAL A 243 -9.94 9.72 -8.46
CA VAL A 243 -10.70 8.56 -7.96
C VAL A 243 -11.38 7.78 -9.09
N LEU A 244 -11.95 8.47 -10.08
CA LEU A 244 -12.53 7.82 -11.27
C LEU A 244 -11.47 6.99 -12.02
N GLY A 245 -10.27 7.55 -12.17
CA GLY A 245 -9.14 6.85 -12.79
C GLY A 245 -8.65 5.64 -12.00
N GLU A 246 -8.67 5.70 -10.67
CA GLU A 246 -8.29 4.57 -9.81
C GLU A 246 -9.36 3.47 -9.78
N ILE A 247 -10.65 3.82 -9.87
CA ILE A 247 -11.73 2.84 -10.01
C ILE A 247 -11.68 2.15 -11.37
N ALA A 248 -11.25 2.88 -12.40
CA ALA A 248 -11.06 2.41 -13.77
C ALA A 248 -12.30 1.74 -14.37
N ASP A 249 -13.49 2.29 -14.12
CA ASP A 249 -14.73 1.82 -14.71
C ASP A 249 -15.01 2.50 -16.05
N GLU A 250 -15.46 1.72 -17.02
CA GLU A 250 -15.71 2.18 -18.39
C GLU A 250 -16.74 3.32 -18.49
N SER A 251 -17.69 3.38 -17.56
CA SER A 251 -18.71 4.44 -17.53
C SER A 251 -18.14 5.84 -17.25
N ALA A 252 -16.88 5.92 -16.75
CA ALA A 252 -16.17 7.18 -16.55
C ALA A 252 -15.53 7.73 -17.84
N LEU A 253 -15.48 6.96 -18.93
CA LEU A 253 -14.73 7.31 -20.15
C LEU A 253 -15.07 8.71 -20.68
N GLU A 254 -16.34 9.03 -20.81
CA GLU A 254 -16.82 10.34 -21.33
C GLU A 254 -16.37 11.49 -20.42
N MET A 255 -16.55 11.33 -19.11
CA MET A 255 -16.13 12.33 -18.13
C MET A 255 -14.61 12.57 -18.14
N LEU A 256 -13.84 11.50 -18.28
CA LEU A 256 -12.38 11.61 -18.35
C LEU A 256 -11.92 12.30 -19.64
N ILE A 257 -12.61 12.07 -20.76
CA ILE A 257 -12.34 12.79 -22.01
C ILE A 257 -12.70 14.26 -21.85
N GLU A 258 -13.88 14.61 -21.30
CA GLU A 258 -14.25 16.00 -20.99
C GLU A 258 -13.22 16.69 -20.10
N SER A 259 -12.60 15.96 -19.16
CA SER A 259 -11.59 16.48 -18.22
C SER A 259 -10.24 16.80 -18.86
N LEU A 260 -9.97 16.39 -20.10
CA LEU A 260 -8.76 16.76 -20.84
C LEU A 260 -8.75 18.25 -21.25
N ASP A 261 -9.92 18.89 -21.31
CA ASP A 261 -10.09 20.32 -21.64
C ASP A 261 -10.24 21.19 -20.36
N ASP A 262 -9.93 20.65 -19.17
CA ASP A 262 -10.06 21.40 -17.91
C ASP A 262 -9.03 22.54 -17.82
N ALA A 263 -9.46 23.67 -17.24
CA ALA A 263 -8.59 24.82 -17.01
C ALA A 263 -7.47 24.53 -15.97
N ASP A 264 -7.62 23.51 -15.11
CA ASP A 264 -6.56 23.05 -14.19
C ASP A 264 -5.75 21.94 -14.86
N GLU A 265 -4.51 22.22 -15.18
CA GLU A 265 -3.56 21.25 -15.76
C GLU A 265 -3.39 19.97 -14.95
N ARG A 266 -3.65 20.00 -13.64
CA ARG A 266 -3.60 18.80 -12.80
C ARG A 266 -4.77 17.88 -13.09
N VAL A 267 -5.96 18.45 -13.38
CA VAL A 267 -7.11 17.66 -13.80
C VAL A 267 -6.83 17.01 -15.14
N VAL A 268 -6.30 17.77 -16.11
CA VAL A 268 -5.87 17.24 -17.43
C VAL A 268 -4.90 16.08 -17.26
N ARG A 269 -3.89 16.25 -16.42
CA ARG A 269 -2.88 15.22 -16.14
C ARG A 269 -3.49 13.95 -15.55
N TYR A 270 -4.34 14.08 -14.53
CA TYR A 270 -5.02 12.91 -13.93
C TYR A 270 -5.96 12.23 -14.93
N ALA A 271 -6.68 13.00 -15.75
CA ALA A 271 -7.55 12.46 -16.78
C ALA A 271 -6.79 11.66 -17.84
N ALA A 272 -5.63 12.18 -18.30
CA ALA A 272 -4.80 11.49 -19.27
C ALA A 272 -4.31 10.12 -18.75
N VAL A 273 -3.80 10.08 -17.51
CA VAL A 273 -3.38 8.83 -16.86
C VAL A 273 -4.56 7.88 -16.66
N ALA A 274 -5.71 8.41 -16.21
CA ALA A 274 -6.94 7.64 -16.00
C ALA A 274 -7.44 6.97 -17.28
N LEU A 275 -7.41 7.68 -18.41
CA LEU A 275 -7.76 7.12 -19.72
C LEU A 275 -6.85 5.96 -20.13
N GLY A 276 -5.58 6.03 -19.80
CA GLY A 276 -4.64 4.92 -19.98
C GLY A 276 -5.01 3.70 -19.14
N ARG A 277 -5.38 3.90 -17.88
CA ARG A 277 -5.82 2.81 -16.97
C ARG A 277 -7.10 2.13 -17.44
N LEU A 278 -8.01 2.86 -18.09
CA LEU A 278 -9.18 2.25 -18.73
C LEU A 278 -8.81 1.31 -19.89
N GLY A 279 -7.61 1.43 -20.44
CA GLY A 279 -7.12 0.57 -21.51
C GLY A 279 -7.91 0.63 -22.82
N LYS A 280 -8.69 1.69 -23.04
CA LYS A 280 -9.52 1.80 -24.25
C LYS A 280 -8.73 2.41 -25.40
N GLU A 281 -8.62 1.67 -26.49
CA GLU A 281 -7.98 2.13 -27.73
C GLU A 281 -8.61 3.44 -28.25
N SER A 282 -9.91 3.63 -28.04
CA SER A 282 -10.62 4.86 -28.43
C SER A 282 -10.10 6.12 -27.74
N SER A 283 -9.35 5.99 -26.63
CA SER A 283 -8.74 7.11 -25.90
C SER A 283 -7.53 7.70 -26.63
N ILE A 284 -6.87 6.94 -27.51
CA ILE A 284 -5.62 7.35 -28.19
C ILE A 284 -5.80 8.70 -28.91
N LYS A 285 -6.85 8.86 -29.70
CA LYS A 285 -7.12 10.09 -30.46
C LYS A 285 -7.30 11.35 -29.61
N TYR A 286 -7.65 11.19 -28.32
CA TYR A 286 -7.81 12.31 -27.39
C TYR A 286 -6.50 12.58 -26.61
N LEU A 287 -5.65 11.57 -26.43
CA LEU A 287 -4.38 11.71 -25.75
C LEU A 287 -3.26 12.22 -26.66
N GLU A 288 -3.26 11.86 -27.95
CA GLU A 288 -2.24 12.28 -28.90
C GLU A 288 -2.00 13.80 -28.96
N PRO A 289 -3.02 14.68 -29.00
CA PRO A 289 -2.82 16.11 -29.04
C PRO A 289 -2.07 16.65 -27.82
N LEU A 290 -2.16 15.99 -26.66
CA LEU A 290 -1.48 16.40 -25.43
C LEU A 290 0.04 16.17 -25.48
N LEU A 291 0.55 15.39 -26.43
CA LEU A 291 1.99 15.16 -26.61
C LEU A 291 2.73 16.42 -27.07
N ASP A 292 2.01 17.38 -27.67
CA ASP A 292 2.58 18.65 -28.14
C ASP A 292 2.30 19.82 -27.16
N HIS A 293 1.79 19.51 -25.94
CA HIS A 293 1.46 20.52 -24.93
C HIS A 293 2.73 21.23 -24.41
N GLU A 294 2.62 22.54 -24.13
CA GLU A 294 3.77 23.34 -23.61
C GLU A 294 4.28 22.84 -22.26
N ASN A 295 3.37 22.40 -21.37
CA ASN A 295 3.73 21.82 -20.07
C ASN A 295 4.19 20.36 -20.22
N LYS A 296 5.45 20.12 -19.85
CA LYS A 296 6.06 18.78 -19.88
C LYS A 296 5.34 17.74 -19.02
N ASP A 297 4.72 18.17 -17.90
CA ASP A 297 3.99 17.24 -17.02
C ASP A 297 2.71 16.71 -17.69
N ILE A 298 2.12 17.48 -18.60
CA ILE A 298 0.99 17.01 -19.42
C ILE A 298 1.50 16.08 -20.52
N ARG A 299 2.60 16.42 -21.22
CA ARG A 299 3.21 15.52 -22.20
C ARG A 299 3.58 14.18 -21.55
N TYR A 300 4.21 14.22 -20.37
CA TYR A 300 4.49 13.03 -19.55
C TYR A 300 3.21 12.18 -19.32
N ALA A 301 2.14 12.80 -18.82
CA ALA A 301 0.89 12.12 -18.53
C ALA A 301 0.22 11.56 -19.79
N ALA A 302 0.34 12.26 -20.92
CA ALA A 302 -0.17 11.77 -22.20
C ALA A 302 0.59 10.52 -22.68
N VAL A 303 1.93 10.51 -22.54
CA VAL A 303 2.75 9.31 -22.83
C VAL A 303 2.36 8.15 -21.92
N GLU A 304 2.18 8.39 -20.62
CA GLU A 304 1.74 7.38 -19.65
C GLU A 304 0.34 6.85 -20.03
N GLY A 305 -0.59 7.75 -20.34
CA GLY A 305 -1.93 7.40 -20.78
C GLY A 305 -1.95 6.56 -22.07
N LEU A 306 -1.23 6.98 -23.10
CA LEU A 306 -1.11 6.24 -24.35
C LEU A 306 -0.51 4.85 -24.14
N SER A 307 0.55 4.77 -23.35
CA SER A 307 1.21 3.50 -23.00
C SER A 307 0.28 2.56 -22.23
N GLY A 308 -0.52 3.10 -21.30
CA GLY A 308 -1.49 2.35 -20.53
C GLY A 308 -2.63 1.73 -21.35
N THR A 309 -2.89 2.24 -22.57
CA THR A 309 -3.84 1.57 -23.49
C THR A 309 -3.37 0.20 -23.96
N CYS A 310 -2.08 -0.11 -23.83
CA CYS A 310 -1.42 -1.33 -24.34
C CYS A 310 -1.71 -1.60 -25.82
N SER A 311 -2.15 -0.62 -26.59
CA SER A 311 -2.48 -0.76 -28.00
C SER A 311 -1.28 -0.48 -28.90
N TYR A 312 -1.02 -1.37 -29.87
CA TYR A 312 0.03 -1.15 -30.85
C TYR A 312 -0.18 0.14 -31.68
N LYS A 313 -1.41 0.65 -31.77
CA LYS A 313 -1.73 1.90 -32.46
C LYS A 313 -1.15 3.14 -31.76
N ALA A 314 -0.80 3.05 -30.48
CA ALA A 314 -0.15 4.14 -29.76
C ALA A 314 1.37 4.19 -29.99
N VAL A 315 1.97 3.16 -30.62
CA VAL A 315 3.44 3.05 -30.76
C VAL A 315 4.05 4.27 -31.43
N ASP A 316 3.53 4.69 -32.60
CA ASP A 316 4.09 5.80 -33.34
C ASP A 316 4.00 7.11 -32.57
N ALA A 317 2.89 7.34 -31.86
CA ALA A 317 2.68 8.51 -31.02
C ALA A 317 3.67 8.55 -29.84
N VAL A 318 3.83 7.42 -29.13
CA VAL A 318 4.76 7.30 -28.00
C VAL A 318 6.22 7.38 -28.49
N ALA A 319 6.56 6.78 -29.63
CA ALA A 319 7.91 6.79 -30.19
C ALA A 319 8.38 8.21 -30.55
N ARG A 320 7.50 9.09 -31.05
CA ARG A 320 7.83 10.50 -31.30
C ARG A 320 8.36 11.20 -30.03
N CYS A 321 7.88 10.82 -28.85
CA CYS A 321 8.30 11.40 -27.58
C CYS A 321 9.70 10.97 -27.13
N LEU A 322 10.35 10.01 -27.79
CA LEU A 322 11.78 9.70 -27.57
C LEU A 322 12.72 10.83 -27.97
N THR A 323 12.22 11.83 -28.70
CA THR A 323 12.98 13.05 -29.09
C THR A 323 12.51 14.29 -28.34
N ASP A 324 11.70 14.16 -27.27
CA ASP A 324 11.22 15.28 -26.48
C ASP A 324 12.39 16.06 -25.86
N THR A 325 12.22 17.36 -25.70
CA THR A 325 13.22 18.23 -25.06
C THR A 325 13.47 17.87 -23.60
N ASP A 326 12.44 17.39 -22.88
CA ASP A 326 12.56 16.95 -21.48
C ASP A 326 12.90 15.45 -21.40
N TRP A 327 13.97 15.15 -20.69
CA TRP A 327 14.46 13.77 -20.55
C TRP A 327 13.47 12.85 -19.81
N VAL A 328 12.62 13.38 -18.91
CA VAL A 328 11.62 12.58 -18.21
C VAL A 328 10.55 12.08 -19.19
N VAL A 329 10.13 12.92 -20.13
CA VAL A 329 9.19 12.55 -21.19
C VAL A 329 9.82 11.46 -22.08
N ARG A 330 11.10 11.63 -22.50
CA ARG A 330 11.83 10.61 -23.29
C ARG A 330 11.95 9.29 -22.55
N MET A 331 12.33 9.34 -21.27
CA MET A 331 12.42 8.14 -20.41
C MET A 331 11.06 7.43 -20.31
N THR A 332 9.99 8.19 -20.09
CA THR A 332 8.63 7.64 -20.00
C THR A 332 8.19 7.03 -21.32
N ALA A 333 8.56 7.64 -22.45
CA ALA A 333 8.30 7.06 -23.77
C ALA A 333 9.03 5.73 -23.97
N ALA A 334 10.31 5.66 -23.60
CA ALA A 334 11.07 4.42 -23.65
C ALA A 334 10.44 3.31 -22.77
N CYS A 335 10.02 3.66 -21.55
CA CYS A 335 9.32 2.75 -20.65
C CYS A 335 7.96 2.31 -21.23
N GLY A 336 7.20 3.25 -21.77
CA GLY A 336 5.87 3.04 -22.36
C GLY A 336 5.89 2.11 -23.56
N LEU A 337 6.89 2.22 -24.44
CA LEU A 337 7.08 1.29 -25.55
C LEU A 337 7.33 -0.15 -25.04
N GLY A 338 8.03 -0.29 -23.90
CA GLY A 338 8.19 -1.58 -23.24
C GLY A 338 6.91 -2.13 -22.61
N VAL A 339 5.97 -1.26 -22.21
CA VAL A 339 4.63 -1.67 -21.73
C VAL A 339 3.75 -2.12 -22.89
N ILE A 340 3.75 -1.38 -24.00
CA ILE A 340 3.01 -1.77 -25.22
C ILE A 340 3.56 -3.08 -25.81
N ALA A 341 4.86 -3.32 -25.71
CA ALA A 341 5.56 -4.55 -26.09
C ALA A 341 5.26 -5.05 -27.52
N SER A 342 5.01 -4.15 -28.46
CA SER A 342 4.84 -4.49 -29.87
C SER A 342 6.18 -4.66 -30.58
N ARG A 343 6.21 -5.50 -31.62
CA ARG A 343 7.40 -5.63 -32.49
C ARG A 343 7.87 -4.32 -33.09
N THR A 344 6.95 -3.39 -33.34
CA THR A 344 7.24 -2.06 -33.90
C THR A 344 7.96 -1.14 -32.90
N CYS A 345 8.02 -1.50 -31.61
CA CYS A 345 8.76 -0.76 -30.59
C CYS A 345 10.29 -0.94 -30.70
N VAL A 346 10.78 -1.98 -31.40
CA VAL A 346 12.21 -2.33 -31.39
C VAL A 346 13.08 -1.22 -31.97
N ASP A 347 12.77 -0.71 -33.17
CA ASP A 347 13.58 0.30 -33.82
C ASP A 347 13.66 1.61 -33.02
N PRO A 348 12.55 2.18 -32.56
CA PRO A 348 12.60 3.36 -31.70
C PRO A 348 13.40 3.15 -30.41
N LEU A 349 13.31 1.96 -29.81
CA LEU A 349 14.06 1.66 -28.57
C LEU A 349 15.56 1.51 -28.83
N LEU A 350 15.97 0.93 -29.98
CA LEU A 350 17.37 0.85 -30.38
C LEU A 350 17.99 2.25 -30.57
N ASP A 351 17.25 3.18 -31.13
CA ASP A 351 17.69 4.56 -31.25
C ASP A 351 17.83 5.23 -29.87
N ALA A 352 16.90 4.95 -28.95
CA ALA A 352 16.92 5.47 -27.60
C ALA A 352 18.08 4.93 -26.72
N LEU A 353 18.74 3.83 -27.10
CA LEU A 353 19.99 3.37 -26.45
C LEU A 353 21.14 4.36 -26.59
N LYS A 354 21.03 5.32 -27.52
CA LYS A 354 22.05 6.36 -27.78
C LYS A 354 21.70 7.70 -27.15
N ASP A 355 20.65 7.79 -26.33
CA ASP A 355 20.24 9.04 -25.70
C ASP A 355 21.36 9.60 -24.82
N SER A 356 21.48 10.93 -24.77
CA SER A 356 22.44 11.62 -23.91
C SER A 356 22.20 11.34 -22.42
N GLU A 357 20.94 11.12 -22.04
CA GLU A 357 20.55 10.88 -20.66
C GLU A 357 20.59 9.37 -20.33
N TRP A 358 21.36 9.01 -19.32
CA TRP A 358 21.58 7.62 -18.93
C TRP A 358 20.28 6.88 -18.55
N SER A 359 19.32 7.60 -17.93
CA SER A 359 18.04 7.00 -17.53
C SER A 359 17.20 6.60 -18.73
N VAL A 360 17.27 7.35 -19.83
CA VAL A 360 16.59 6.98 -21.09
C VAL A 360 17.22 5.72 -21.67
N ARG A 361 18.56 5.67 -21.77
CA ARG A 361 19.28 4.48 -22.27
C ARG A 361 18.94 3.22 -21.46
N ARG A 362 18.97 3.35 -20.12
CA ARG A 362 18.62 2.24 -19.23
C ARG A 362 17.21 1.72 -19.47
N HIS A 363 16.21 2.63 -19.54
CA HIS A 363 14.81 2.21 -19.73
C HIS A 363 14.56 1.67 -21.14
N ALA A 364 15.26 2.16 -22.16
CA ALA A 364 15.23 1.59 -23.49
C ALA A 364 15.77 0.14 -23.52
N ALA A 365 16.90 -0.11 -22.84
CA ALA A 365 17.46 -1.46 -22.69
C ALA A 365 16.47 -2.42 -22.02
N LEU A 366 15.94 -2.04 -20.85
CA LEU A 366 14.96 -2.85 -20.12
C LEU A 366 13.68 -3.11 -20.95
N SER A 367 13.27 -2.11 -21.74
CA SER A 367 12.09 -2.23 -22.60
C SER A 367 12.33 -3.15 -23.78
N LEU A 368 13.53 -3.18 -24.36
CA LEU A 368 13.92 -4.18 -25.37
C LEU A 368 13.86 -5.61 -24.83
N GLY A 369 14.30 -5.81 -23.57
CA GLY A 369 14.13 -7.09 -22.88
C GLY A 369 12.68 -7.53 -22.81
N ARG A 370 11.78 -6.61 -22.42
CA ARG A 370 10.32 -6.87 -22.32
C ARG A 370 9.66 -7.13 -23.68
N VAL A 371 10.07 -6.43 -24.74
CA VAL A 371 9.55 -6.64 -26.09
C VAL A 371 9.90 -8.04 -26.63
N GLY A 372 10.99 -8.63 -26.15
CA GLY A 372 11.32 -10.04 -26.41
C GLY A 372 11.80 -10.33 -27.84
N ILE A 373 12.24 -9.36 -28.62
CA ILE A 373 12.72 -9.56 -30.00
C ILE A 373 14.25 -9.67 -30.03
N LYS A 374 14.77 -10.86 -29.80
CA LYS A 374 16.17 -11.20 -29.65
C LYS A 374 17.07 -10.72 -30.81
N LYS A 375 16.71 -11.08 -32.03
CA LYS A 375 17.58 -10.98 -33.23
C LYS A 375 18.16 -9.59 -33.50
N ARG A 376 17.51 -8.51 -33.08
CA ARG A 376 17.91 -7.12 -33.35
C ARG A 376 18.45 -6.39 -32.12
N ALA A 377 18.06 -6.83 -30.93
CA ALA A 377 18.38 -6.17 -29.70
C ALA A 377 19.71 -6.62 -29.07
N VAL A 378 20.07 -7.89 -29.22
CA VAL A 378 21.18 -8.51 -28.49
C VAL A 378 22.51 -7.80 -28.75
N GLU A 379 22.89 -7.55 -30.02
CA GLU A 379 24.16 -6.88 -30.35
C GLU A 379 24.24 -5.50 -29.71
N ALA A 380 23.18 -4.69 -29.84
CA ALA A 380 23.14 -3.35 -29.27
C ALA A 380 23.15 -3.35 -27.72
N LEU A 381 22.58 -4.37 -27.09
CA LEU A 381 22.61 -4.54 -25.64
C LEU A 381 23.98 -5.04 -25.14
N ILE A 382 24.69 -5.86 -25.93
CA ILE A 382 26.08 -6.24 -25.66
C ILE A 382 26.98 -5.00 -25.69
N ASP A 383 26.85 -4.15 -26.71
CA ASP A 383 27.60 -2.87 -26.78
C ASP A 383 27.29 -1.98 -25.59
N LEU A 384 26.07 -2.01 -25.07
CA LEU A 384 25.63 -1.21 -23.92
C LEU A 384 26.22 -1.67 -22.57
N LEU A 385 26.83 -2.86 -22.50
CA LEU A 385 27.58 -3.33 -21.33
C LEU A 385 28.83 -2.50 -21.07
N ASP A 386 29.28 -1.68 -22.05
CA ASP A 386 30.39 -0.73 -21.92
C ASP A 386 29.93 0.70 -21.56
N ASP A 387 28.66 0.91 -21.23
CA ASP A 387 28.16 2.24 -20.89
C ASP A 387 28.89 2.81 -19.65
N PRO A 388 29.27 4.12 -19.68
CA PRO A 388 29.95 4.74 -18.57
C PRO A 388 29.12 4.74 -17.26
N LYS A 389 27.79 4.59 -17.37
CA LYS A 389 26.90 4.59 -16.21
C LYS A 389 26.57 3.16 -15.77
N GLU A 390 26.92 2.81 -14.54
CA GLU A 390 26.71 1.50 -13.93
C GLU A 390 25.26 1.00 -14.02
N LEU A 391 24.27 1.91 -13.87
CA LEU A 391 22.84 1.54 -13.97
C LEU A 391 22.41 1.19 -15.40
N VAL A 392 23.12 1.66 -16.42
CA VAL A 392 22.86 1.28 -17.81
C VAL A 392 23.45 -0.09 -18.09
N ARG A 393 24.70 -0.34 -17.64
CA ARG A 393 25.34 -1.67 -17.76
C ARG A 393 24.49 -2.75 -17.07
N SER A 394 24.06 -2.48 -15.84
CA SER A 394 23.13 -3.35 -15.09
C SER A 394 21.82 -3.61 -15.85
N GLY A 395 21.22 -2.56 -16.46
CA GLY A 395 20.01 -2.67 -17.26
C GLY A 395 20.20 -3.48 -18.54
N ALA A 396 21.36 -3.35 -19.19
CA ALA A 396 21.74 -4.14 -20.36
C ALA A 396 21.90 -5.63 -20.03
N ALA A 397 22.61 -5.95 -18.94
CA ALA A 397 22.77 -7.32 -18.46
C ALA A 397 21.41 -7.96 -18.16
N GLN A 398 20.53 -7.24 -17.43
CA GLN A 398 19.18 -7.72 -17.14
C GLN A 398 18.39 -8.01 -18.43
N ALA A 399 18.42 -7.08 -19.41
CA ALA A 399 17.70 -7.23 -20.67
C ALA A 399 18.21 -8.41 -21.49
N LEU A 400 19.53 -8.68 -21.49
CA LEU A 400 20.12 -9.84 -22.15
C LEU A 400 19.66 -11.16 -21.52
N GLY A 401 19.58 -11.22 -20.18
CA GLY A 401 19.01 -12.36 -19.47
C GLY A 401 17.51 -12.56 -19.79
N ASP A 402 16.72 -11.46 -19.80
CA ASP A 402 15.29 -11.53 -20.11
C ASP A 402 15.00 -11.92 -21.59
N LEU A 403 15.94 -11.67 -22.49
CA LEU A 403 15.90 -12.09 -23.89
C LEU A 403 16.37 -13.52 -24.13
N ASP A 404 16.84 -14.24 -23.12
CA ASP A 404 17.47 -15.56 -23.29
C ASP A 404 18.63 -15.51 -24.29
N ALA A 405 19.51 -14.50 -24.17
CA ALA A 405 20.57 -14.17 -25.12
C ALA A 405 21.85 -14.99 -24.85
N GLU A 406 21.87 -16.27 -25.21
CA GLU A 406 23.05 -17.13 -25.02
C GLU A 406 24.33 -16.56 -25.69
N GLU A 407 24.18 -15.84 -26.82
CA GLU A 407 25.27 -15.16 -27.51
C GLU A 407 26.02 -14.13 -26.64
N ALA A 408 25.35 -13.63 -25.60
CA ALA A 408 25.92 -12.63 -24.66
C ALA A 408 26.73 -13.27 -23.52
N ILE A 409 26.66 -14.60 -23.31
CA ILE A 409 27.31 -15.28 -22.19
C ILE A 409 28.80 -14.90 -22.08
N PRO A 410 29.64 -14.99 -23.15
CA PRO A 410 31.06 -14.67 -23.01
C PRO A 410 31.32 -13.23 -22.53
N ARG A 411 30.48 -12.28 -22.96
CA ARG A 411 30.63 -10.89 -22.56
C ARG A 411 30.10 -10.64 -21.14
N LEU A 412 29.03 -11.33 -20.75
CA LEU A 412 28.51 -11.29 -19.39
C LEU A 412 29.50 -11.91 -18.39
N GLU A 413 30.20 -13.00 -18.73
CA GLU A 413 31.24 -13.58 -17.89
C GLU A 413 32.39 -12.58 -17.63
N GLU A 414 32.81 -11.81 -18.63
CA GLU A 414 33.81 -10.74 -18.45
C GLU A 414 33.32 -9.65 -17.49
N MET A 415 32.00 -9.39 -17.43
CA MET A 415 31.40 -8.38 -16.56
C MET A 415 31.24 -8.81 -15.10
N LEU A 416 31.57 -10.04 -14.75
CA LEU A 416 31.65 -10.48 -13.33
C LEU A 416 32.74 -9.74 -12.56
N ASP A 417 33.71 -9.16 -13.27
CA ASP A 417 34.80 -8.33 -12.71
C ASP A 417 34.48 -6.82 -12.77
N ASP A 418 33.22 -6.40 -12.99
CA ASP A 418 32.82 -5.00 -13.00
C ASP A 418 33.04 -4.34 -11.63
N ASP A 419 33.51 -3.09 -11.63
CA ASP A 419 33.80 -2.31 -10.42
C ASP A 419 32.55 -2.03 -9.55
N ASP A 420 31.34 -2.07 -10.12
CA ASP A 420 30.09 -1.80 -9.39
C ASP A 420 29.37 -3.11 -9.01
N PRO A 421 29.14 -3.33 -7.70
CA PRO A 421 28.49 -4.56 -7.22
C PRO A 421 27.07 -4.78 -7.76
N LYS A 422 26.36 -3.72 -8.17
CA LYS A 422 25.02 -3.84 -8.76
C LYS A 422 25.08 -4.36 -10.18
N VAL A 423 26.14 -4.05 -10.91
CA VAL A 423 26.39 -4.62 -12.25
C VAL A 423 26.68 -6.10 -12.09
N VAL A 424 27.62 -6.46 -11.20
CA VAL A 424 27.97 -7.86 -10.93
C VAL A 424 26.71 -8.68 -10.57
N ALA A 425 25.87 -8.18 -9.63
CA ALA A 425 24.65 -8.87 -9.24
C ALA A 425 23.65 -9.05 -10.42
N ALA A 426 23.54 -8.05 -11.30
CA ALA A 426 22.67 -8.14 -12.48
C ALA A 426 23.21 -9.11 -13.53
N VAL A 427 24.53 -9.19 -13.66
CA VAL A 427 25.24 -10.14 -14.54
C VAL A 427 25.08 -11.57 -14.04
N GLU A 428 25.25 -11.81 -12.73
CA GLU A 428 25.01 -13.10 -12.10
C GLU A 428 23.57 -13.59 -12.33
N ASP A 429 22.56 -12.72 -12.13
CA ASP A 429 21.16 -13.04 -12.39
C ASP A 429 20.94 -13.38 -13.89
N ALA A 430 21.54 -12.61 -14.79
CA ALA A 430 21.44 -12.87 -16.24
C ALA A 430 22.09 -14.21 -16.63
N LEU A 431 23.28 -14.51 -16.14
CA LEU A 431 23.99 -15.77 -16.40
C LEU A 431 23.20 -16.97 -15.83
N MET A 432 22.64 -16.85 -14.62
CA MET A 432 21.76 -17.89 -14.05
C MET A 432 20.52 -18.12 -14.91
N LYS A 433 19.87 -17.06 -15.43
CA LYS A 433 18.74 -17.19 -16.38
C LYS A 433 19.15 -17.91 -17.67
N LEU A 434 20.38 -17.70 -18.12
CA LEU A 434 20.94 -18.34 -19.31
C LEU A 434 21.47 -19.76 -19.04
N GLY A 435 21.30 -20.29 -17.81
CA GLY A 435 21.67 -21.65 -17.45
C GLY A 435 23.16 -21.88 -17.15
N VAL A 436 23.91 -20.79 -16.88
CA VAL A 436 25.30 -20.85 -16.46
C VAL A 436 25.37 -21.09 -14.95
N GLU A 437 26.07 -22.15 -14.53
CA GLU A 437 26.37 -22.40 -13.12
C GLU A 437 27.53 -21.49 -12.69
N LEU A 438 27.31 -20.66 -11.68
CA LEU A 438 28.32 -19.81 -11.07
C LEU A 438 28.93 -20.56 -9.87
N GLU A 439 30.26 -20.61 -9.78
CA GLU A 439 30.99 -21.27 -8.68
C GLU A 439 30.93 -20.49 -7.36
#